data_c04dbbde3a60ff1c0790937eeff74e2d
#
_entry.id   c04dbbde3a60ff1c0790937eeff74e2d
#
_cell.length_a   1.000
_cell.length_b   1.000
_cell.length_c   1.000
_cell.angle_alpha   90.00
_cell.angle_beta   90.00
_cell.angle_gamma   90.00
#
_symmetry.space_group_name_H-M   'P 1'
#
loop_
_entity.id
_entity.type
_entity.pdbx_description
1 polymer ?
#
loop_
_entity_poly.entity_id
_entity_poly.type
_entity_poly.pdbx_seq_one_letter_code
_entity_poly.pdbx_strand_id
1 'polypeptide(L)'
;LIKDNGNIEIRAEIRTQFGSIIKVVEVSTNSEKVSLIYNFPKWDKVFGSVRLGVMTLLNQFSHKNTKILCSNGGRDNEIFNFSGEFNHTKPPSTLVSSSRGLGATTGKIQIRNNGKSVNLQWDPSESAVMPMLHNESFNNRTLSRVIFSMREMDDTLKKPVNIEAFNFSISTF
;
A
#
# COMPACT_ATOMS: atom_id res chain seq x y z
N LEU A 1 -7.80 22.44 2.57
CA LEU A 1 -7.18 23.57 1.87
C LEU A 1 -7.33 23.36 0.37
N ILE A 2 -7.65 24.41 -0.38
CA ILE A 2 -7.59 24.40 -1.84
C ILE A 2 -6.24 25.01 -2.21
N LYS A 3 -5.46 24.29 -3.02
CA LYS A 3 -4.17 24.75 -3.53
C LYS A 3 -4.32 25.68 -4.74
N ASP A 4 -3.29 26.41 -5.09
CA ASP A 4 -3.27 27.33 -6.24
C ASP A 4 -3.52 26.62 -7.59
N ASN A 5 -3.18 25.32 -7.67
CA ASN A 5 -3.47 24.48 -8.84
C ASN A 5 -4.91 23.91 -8.84
N GLY A 6 -5.75 24.33 -7.88
CA GLY A 6 -7.12 23.85 -7.72
C GLY A 6 -7.27 22.51 -6.99
N ASN A 7 -6.17 21.77 -6.71
CA ASN A 7 -6.25 20.51 -5.98
C ASN A 7 -6.72 20.73 -4.54
N ILE A 8 -7.41 19.74 -4.01
CA ILE A 8 -7.87 19.72 -2.62
C ILE A 8 -6.87 18.95 -1.76
N GLU A 9 -6.35 19.61 -0.74
CA GLU A 9 -5.48 18.99 0.25
C GLU A 9 -6.19 18.83 1.61
N ILE A 10 -6.12 17.63 2.15
CA ILE A 10 -6.55 17.29 3.51
C ILE A 10 -5.32 16.83 4.27
N ARG A 11 -5.01 17.49 5.38
CA ARG A 11 -3.85 17.16 6.21
C ARG A 11 -4.29 16.78 7.62
N ALA A 12 -3.71 15.71 8.15
CA ALA A 12 -3.92 15.25 9.51
C ALA A 12 -2.58 14.91 10.17
N GLU A 13 -2.45 15.21 11.46
CA GLU A 13 -1.37 14.74 12.31
C GLU A 13 -1.88 13.59 13.18
N ILE A 14 -1.20 12.47 13.11
CA ILE A 14 -1.47 11.27 13.92
C ILE A 14 -0.35 11.17 14.95
N ARG A 15 -0.67 11.42 16.21
CA ARG A 15 0.30 11.32 17.31
C ARG A 15 0.40 9.85 17.75
N THR A 16 1.61 9.37 17.85
CA THR A 16 1.92 8.03 18.36
C THR A 16 2.91 8.14 19.52
N GLN A 17 3.09 7.06 20.27
CA GLN A 17 4.11 7.01 21.32
C GLN A 17 5.55 7.12 20.80
N PHE A 18 5.75 7.03 19.49
CA PHE A 18 7.06 7.04 18.84
C PHE A 18 7.35 8.33 18.06
N GLY A 19 6.39 9.21 17.95
CA GLY A 19 6.46 10.44 17.16
C GLY A 19 5.17 10.70 16.40
N SER A 20 5.14 11.76 15.62
CA SER A 20 4.00 12.11 14.80
C SER A 20 4.12 11.52 13.40
N ILE A 21 2.98 11.14 12.83
CA ILE A 21 2.83 10.84 11.40
C ILE A 21 1.97 11.96 10.81
N ILE A 22 2.48 12.64 9.81
CA ILE A 22 1.69 13.61 9.06
C ILE A 22 1.17 12.93 7.81
N LYS A 23 -0.14 12.76 7.73
CA LYS A 23 -0.83 12.22 6.55
C LYS A 23 -1.41 13.36 5.74
N VAL A 24 -1.09 13.40 4.46
CA VAL A 24 -1.68 14.32 3.50
C VAL A 24 -2.40 13.51 2.44
N VAL A 25 -3.64 13.90 2.16
CA VAL A 25 -4.43 13.38 1.04
C VAL A 25 -4.63 14.53 0.07
N GLU A 26 -4.15 14.37 -1.14
CA GLU A 26 -4.34 15.35 -2.21
C GLU A 26 -5.23 14.76 -3.30
N VAL A 27 -6.34 15.41 -3.56
CA VAL A 27 -7.29 15.04 -4.61
C VAL A 27 -7.12 15.97 -5.78
N SER A 28 -6.81 15.43 -6.95
CA SER A 28 -6.75 16.20 -8.18
C SER A 28 -8.16 16.57 -8.63
N THR A 29 -8.35 17.82 -9.02
CA THR A 29 -9.61 18.28 -9.64
C THR A 29 -9.63 18.09 -11.16
N ASN A 30 -8.47 17.82 -11.75
CA ASN A 30 -8.30 17.71 -13.21
C ASN A 30 -8.07 16.26 -13.68
N SER A 31 -8.05 15.30 -12.76
CA SER A 31 -7.84 13.88 -13.09
C SER A 31 -8.41 12.98 -12.00
N GLU A 32 -8.69 11.74 -12.33
CA GLU A 32 -9.11 10.71 -11.37
C GLU A 32 -7.92 10.18 -10.54
N LYS A 33 -7.18 11.10 -9.91
CA LYS A 33 -5.99 10.78 -9.12
C LYS A 33 -6.11 11.30 -7.70
N VAL A 34 -5.77 10.45 -6.75
CA VAL A 34 -5.59 10.78 -5.33
C VAL A 34 -4.15 10.44 -4.95
N SER A 35 -3.45 11.39 -4.37
CA SER A 35 -2.11 11.17 -3.81
C SER A 35 -2.19 11.11 -2.29
N LEU A 36 -1.47 10.15 -1.70
CA LEU A 36 -1.33 10.00 -0.27
C LEU A 36 0.14 10.13 0.10
N ILE A 37 0.42 11.04 1.00
CA ILE A 37 1.78 11.35 1.47
C ILE A 37 1.82 11.12 2.97
N TYR A 38 2.81 10.38 3.43
CA TYR A 38 3.09 10.16 4.84
C TYR A 38 4.47 10.71 5.15
N ASN A 39 4.55 11.64 6.09
CA ASN A 39 5.79 12.17 6.60
C ASN A 39 5.97 11.75 8.07
N PHE A 40 7.20 11.46 8.44
CA PHE A 40 7.58 10.94 9.76
C PHE A 40 8.58 11.87 10.45
N PRO A 41 8.14 13.05 10.89
CA PRO A 41 9.04 13.98 11.57
C PRO A 41 9.52 13.38 12.90
N LYS A 42 10.83 13.38 13.11
CA LYS A 42 11.48 12.95 14.36
C LYS A 42 11.30 11.47 14.74
N TRP A 43 11.23 10.59 13.74
CA TRP A 43 11.25 9.16 13.99
C TRP A 43 12.70 8.66 14.06
N ASP A 44 13.20 8.43 15.26
CA ASP A 44 14.58 8.02 15.55
C ASP A 44 14.70 6.55 15.99
N LYS A 45 13.59 5.82 16.02
CA LYS A 45 13.55 4.45 16.55
C LYS A 45 13.61 3.38 15.46
N VAL A 46 14.17 2.24 15.82
CA VAL A 46 14.15 1.04 14.98
C VAL A 46 12.81 0.33 15.16
N PHE A 47 12.12 0.09 14.06
CA PHE A 47 10.90 -0.71 14.02
C PHE A 47 11.13 -2.00 13.24
N GLY A 48 10.60 -3.10 13.73
CA GLY A 48 10.64 -4.37 13.02
C GLY A 48 9.81 -4.34 11.74
N SER A 49 8.58 -3.86 11.84
CA SER A 49 7.67 -3.72 10.69
C SER A 49 6.98 -2.36 10.71
N VAL A 50 6.90 -1.74 9.54
CA VAL A 50 6.16 -0.48 9.35
C VAL A 50 5.18 -0.68 8.19
N ARG A 51 3.90 -0.81 8.52
CA ARG A 51 2.82 -1.02 7.57
C ARG A 51 1.87 0.18 7.60
N LEU A 52 1.79 0.86 6.50
CA LEU A 52 1.00 2.09 6.35
C LEU A 52 0.13 2.02 5.10
N GLY A 53 -0.83 2.93 5.03
CA GLY A 53 -1.62 3.06 3.83
C GLY A 53 -2.48 1.84 3.56
N VAL A 54 -3.28 1.43 4.54
CA VAL A 54 -4.27 0.37 4.32
C VAL A 54 -5.38 0.87 3.42
N MET A 55 -5.50 0.31 2.23
CA MET A 55 -6.56 0.59 1.29
C MET A 55 -7.56 -0.56 1.28
N THR A 56 -8.81 -0.28 1.62
CA THR A 56 -9.90 -1.24 1.50
C THR A 56 -10.49 -1.17 0.10
N LEU A 57 -10.56 -2.30 -0.57
CA LEU A 57 -11.17 -2.42 -1.88
C LEU A 57 -12.69 -2.54 -1.76
N LEU A 58 -13.41 -1.87 -2.64
CA LEU A 58 -14.85 -2.02 -2.74
C LEU A 58 -15.23 -3.45 -3.16
N ASN A 59 -16.45 -3.88 -2.82
CA ASN A 59 -16.95 -5.23 -3.09
C ASN A 59 -16.79 -5.67 -4.55
N GLN A 60 -16.84 -4.75 -5.50
CA GLN A 60 -16.60 -5.05 -6.91
C GLN A 60 -15.20 -5.58 -7.21
N PHE A 61 -14.22 -5.30 -6.35
CA PHE A 61 -12.84 -5.80 -6.44
C PHE A 61 -12.56 -6.98 -5.49
N SER A 62 -13.55 -7.43 -4.71
CA SER A 62 -13.44 -8.55 -3.77
C SER A 62 -13.82 -9.90 -4.39
N HIS A 63 -13.96 -9.98 -5.70
CA HIS A 63 -14.44 -11.16 -6.39
C HIS A 63 -13.33 -12.09 -6.85
N LYS A 64 -13.69 -13.38 -7.02
CA LYS A 64 -12.81 -14.44 -7.55
C LYS A 64 -12.16 -14.08 -8.91
N ASN A 65 -12.77 -13.18 -9.67
CA ASN A 65 -12.27 -12.75 -10.98
C ASN A 65 -11.33 -11.54 -10.93
N THR A 66 -11.06 -11.02 -9.73
CA THR A 66 -10.13 -9.90 -9.58
C THR A 66 -8.70 -10.38 -9.88
N LYS A 67 -8.03 -9.64 -10.71
CA LYS A 67 -6.64 -9.88 -11.10
C LYS A 67 -5.77 -8.72 -10.64
N ILE A 68 -4.57 -9.04 -10.24
CA ILE A 68 -3.53 -8.07 -9.90
C ILE A 68 -2.43 -8.21 -10.92
N LEU A 69 -2.00 -7.09 -11.46
CA LEU A 69 -0.93 -7.01 -12.43
C LEU A 69 0.20 -6.19 -11.82
N CYS A 70 1.39 -6.73 -11.81
CA CYS A 70 2.61 -6.02 -11.40
C CYS A 70 3.85 -6.75 -11.94
N SER A 71 4.97 -6.06 -12.00
CA SER A 71 6.28 -6.68 -12.19
C SER A 71 6.77 -7.18 -10.84
N ASN A 72 7.07 -8.46 -10.72
CA ASN A 72 7.50 -9.09 -9.47
C ASN A 72 8.97 -9.58 -9.55
N GLY A 73 9.80 -8.83 -10.25
CA GLY A 73 11.23 -9.10 -10.41
C GLY A 73 11.63 -9.91 -11.64
N GLY A 74 10.67 -10.50 -12.38
CA GLY A 74 10.97 -11.34 -13.53
C GLY A 74 10.49 -10.76 -14.85
N ARG A 75 9.21 -10.51 -14.96
CA ARG A 75 8.54 -10.03 -16.18
C ARG A 75 7.66 -8.84 -15.88
N ASP A 76 7.57 -7.94 -16.84
CA ASP A 76 6.57 -6.89 -16.78
C ASP A 76 5.17 -7.48 -16.91
N ASN A 77 4.23 -6.94 -16.12
CA ASN A 77 2.81 -7.34 -16.16
C ASN A 77 2.53 -8.82 -15.84
N GLU A 78 3.20 -9.37 -14.86
CA GLU A 78 2.79 -10.64 -14.29
C GLU A 78 1.36 -10.51 -13.72
N ILE A 79 0.56 -11.58 -13.91
CA ILE A 79 -0.86 -11.60 -13.52
C ILE A 79 -1.04 -12.57 -12.37
N PHE A 80 -1.56 -12.06 -11.27
CA PHE A 80 -1.92 -12.84 -10.09
C PHE A 80 -3.43 -12.87 -9.91
N ASN A 81 -3.98 -14.04 -9.62
CA ASN A 81 -5.39 -14.16 -9.29
C ASN A 81 -5.62 -13.76 -7.82
N PHE A 82 -6.56 -12.86 -7.62
CA PHE A 82 -7.02 -12.46 -6.29
C PHE A 82 -8.09 -13.43 -5.78
N SER A 83 -7.76 -14.71 -5.72
CA SER A 83 -8.68 -15.76 -5.30
C SER A 83 -8.16 -16.46 -4.05
N GLY A 84 -9.08 -16.73 -3.13
CA GLY A 84 -8.79 -17.41 -1.88
C GLY A 84 -8.53 -16.48 -0.70
N GLU A 85 -8.51 -17.06 0.49
CA GLU A 85 -8.15 -16.34 1.69
C GLU A 85 -6.64 -16.29 1.82
N PHE A 86 -6.10 -15.09 1.95
CA PHE A 86 -4.71 -14.89 2.34
C PHE A 86 -4.58 -13.69 3.27
N ASN A 87 -3.80 -13.88 4.29
CA ASN A 87 -3.64 -12.91 5.35
C ASN A 87 -2.17 -12.83 5.77
N HIS A 88 -1.54 -11.69 5.54
CA HIS A 88 -0.15 -11.45 5.94
C HIS A 88 0.01 -11.26 7.44
N THR A 89 -1.07 -11.05 8.19
CA THR A 89 -1.02 -10.94 9.65
C THR A 89 -0.93 -12.31 10.33
N LYS A 90 -1.18 -13.38 9.59
CA LYS A 90 -1.03 -14.78 10.05
C LYS A 90 -0.05 -15.50 9.15
N PRO A 91 1.24 -15.24 9.26
CA PRO A 91 2.23 -15.89 8.42
C PRO A 91 2.24 -17.41 8.71
N PRO A 92 2.50 -18.25 7.70
CA PRO A 92 2.62 -19.70 7.90
C PRO A 92 3.82 -20.08 8.76
N SER A 93 4.77 -19.16 8.92
CA SER A 93 5.87 -19.27 9.90
C SER A 93 6.20 -17.89 10.45
N THR A 94 6.77 -17.86 11.65
CA THR A 94 7.26 -16.63 12.30
C THR A 94 8.42 -15.97 11.54
N LEU A 95 9.03 -16.69 10.61
CA LEU A 95 10.19 -16.24 9.83
C LEU A 95 9.79 -15.58 8.50
N VAL A 96 8.55 -15.75 8.01
CA VAL A 96 8.11 -15.26 6.70
C VAL A 96 6.84 -14.46 6.87
N SER A 97 6.98 -13.20 7.24
CA SER A 97 5.85 -12.28 7.36
C SER A 97 5.26 -11.85 6.01
N SER A 98 5.97 -12.13 4.92
CA SER A 98 5.68 -11.58 3.59
C SER A 98 5.38 -12.63 2.52
N SER A 99 4.95 -13.84 2.88
CA SER A 99 4.72 -14.93 1.91
C SER A 99 3.74 -14.58 0.79
N ARG A 100 3.03 -13.45 0.89
CA ARG A 100 2.07 -12.96 -0.10
C ARG A 100 2.24 -11.47 -0.40
N GLY A 101 3.39 -10.92 -0.09
CA GLY A 101 3.81 -9.61 -0.57
C GLY A 101 4.10 -9.67 -2.07
N LEU A 102 3.76 -8.61 -2.77
CA LEU A 102 4.12 -8.43 -4.16
C LEU A 102 5.42 -7.65 -4.23
N GLY A 103 6.38 -8.12 -5.01
CA GLY A 103 7.64 -7.39 -5.20
C GLY A 103 7.41 -6.02 -5.82
N ALA A 104 6.51 -5.95 -6.79
CA ALA A 104 6.10 -4.72 -7.49
C ALA A 104 7.30 -3.80 -7.79
N THR A 105 8.34 -4.37 -8.38
CA THR A 105 9.68 -3.76 -8.55
C THR A 105 9.67 -2.46 -9.37
N THR A 106 8.61 -2.23 -10.14
CA THR A 106 8.42 -0.97 -10.89
C THR A 106 7.65 0.10 -10.11
N GLY A 107 7.32 -0.15 -8.82
CA GLY A 107 6.52 0.76 -8.02
C GLY A 107 5.07 0.91 -8.50
N LYS A 108 4.55 -0.13 -9.18
CA LYS A 108 3.21 -0.08 -9.75
C LYS A 108 2.47 -1.40 -9.59
N ILE A 109 1.24 -1.33 -9.14
CA ILE A 109 0.28 -2.43 -9.20
C ILE A 109 -1.02 -1.96 -9.82
N GLN A 110 -1.67 -2.85 -10.56
CA GLN A 110 -2.99 -2.61 -11.12
C GLN A 110 -3.92 -3.73 -10.67
N ILE A 111 -5.07 -3.36 -10.13
CA ILE A 111 -6.13 -4.28 -9.69
C ILE A 111 -7.27 -4.14 -10.68
N ARG A 112 -7.62 -5.24 -11.35
CA ARG A 112 -8.66 -5.27 -12.39
C ARG A 112 -9.79 -6.20 -12.03
N ASN A 113 -11.01 -5.76 -12.28
CA ASN A 113 -12.20 -6.62 -12.25
C ASN A 113 -13.29 -6.07 -13.19
N ASN A 114 -13.79 -6.93 -14.08
CA ASN A 114 -14.95 -6.64 -14.95
C ASN A 114 -14.87 -5.27 -15.66
N GLY A 115 -13.75 -4.99 -16.31
CA GLY A 115 -13.55 -3.75 -17.06
C GLY A 115 -13.22 -2.51 -16.21
N LYS A 116 -13.20 -2.63 -14.88
CA LYS A 116 -12.77 -1.58 -13.97
C LYS A 116 -11.36 -1.85 -13.48
N SER A 117 -10.59 -0.79 -13.28
CA SER A 117 -9.26 -0.92 -12.71
C SER A 117 -8.94 0.18 -11.70
N VAL A 118 -8.10 -0.18 -10.74
CA VAL A 118 -7.47 0.73 -9.80
C VAL A 118 -5.98 0.56 -9.95
N ASN A 119 -5.26 1.66 -10.19
CA ASN A 119 -3.81 1.68 -10.26
C ASN A 119 -3.25 2.32 -9.00
N LEU A 120 -2.24 1.70 -8.43
CA LEU A 120 -1.47 2.20 -7.32
C LEU A 120 -0.03 2.36 -7.78
N GLN A 121 0.55 3.52 -7.53
CA GLN A 121 1.89 3.84 -8.01
C GLN A 121 2.66 4.63 -6.95
N TRP A 122 3.93 4.30 -6.78
CA TRP A 122 4.91 5.00 -5.96
C TRP A 122 6.27 4.99 -6.66
N ASP A 123 7.20 5.78 -6.18
CA ASP A 123 8.57 5.79 -6.66
C ASP A 123 9.42 4.81 -5.82
N PRO A 124 9.91 3.69 -6.40
CA PRO A 124 10.74 2.74 -5.67
C PRO A 124 12.10 3.32 -5.25
N SER A 125 12.56 4.39 -5.89
CA SER A 125 13.80 5.07 -5.52
C SER A 125 13.67 5.89 -4.25
N GLU A 126 12.45 6.38 -3.95
CA GLU A 126 12.15 7.11 -2.73
C GLU A 126 11.78 6.18 -1.57
N SER A 127 11.10 5.08 -1.86
CA SER A 127 10.63 4.14 -0.83
C SER A 127 10.57 2.71 -1.33
N ALA A 128 11.29 1.84 -0.65
CA ALA A 128 11.18 0.39 -0.86
C ALA A 128 9.89 -0.12 -0.21
N VAL A 129 8.80 -0.11 -0.97
CA VAL A 129 7.48 -0.52 -0.50
C VAL A 129 7.10 -1.87 -1.07
N MET A 130 6.60 -2.74 -0.20
CA MET A 130 6.02 -4.02 -0.58
C MET A 130 4.51 -3.99 -0.36
N PRO A 131 3.71 -4.02 -1.42
CA PRO A 131 2.26 -4.19 -1.28
C PRO A 131 1.95 -5.58 -0.76
N MET A 132 1.12 -5.64 0.26
CA MET A 132 0.65 -6.89 0.87
C MET A 132 -0.85 -6.99 0.69
N LEU A 133 -1.31 -8.14 0.25
CA LEU A 133 -2.73 -8.39 0.04
C LEU A 133 -3.32 -9.09 1.25
N HIS A 134 -4.47 -8.62 1.67
CA HIS A 134 -5.28 -9.22 2.72
C HIS A 134 -6.69 -9.45 2.21
N ASN A 135 -7.13 -10.69 2.28
CA ASN A 135 -8.47 -11.09 1.88
C ASN A 135 -9.09 -11.94 2.98
N GLU A 136 -10.21 -11.52 3.49
CA GLU A 136 -10.90 -12.18 4.61
C GLU A 136 -12.39 -12.26 4.32
N SER A 137 -12.97 -13.42 4.53
CA SER A 137 -14.41 -13.64 4.39
C SER A 137 -15.08 -13.59 5.75
N PHE A 138 -16.07 -12.72 5.87
CA PHE A 138 -16.88 -12.58 7.08
C PHE A 138 -18.36 -12.41 6.72
N ASN A 139 -19.23 -13.24 7.29
CA ASN A 139 -20.68 -13.20 7.08
C ASN A 139 -21.08 -13.08 5.60
N ASN A 140 -20.57 -13.95 4.74
CA ASN A 140 -20.81 -13.97 3.28
C ASN A 140 -20.34 -12.70 2.55
N ARG A 141 -19.54 -11.87 3.19
CA ARG A 141 -18.89 -10.70 2.58
C ARG A 141 -17.39 -10.92 2.57
N THR A 142 -16.75 -10.51 1.51
CA THR A 142 -15.29 -10.54 1.42
C THR A 142 -14.74 -9.14 1.65
N LEU A 143 -13.86 -9.01 2.63
CA LEU A 143 -13.09 -7.81 2.89
C LEU A 143 -11.72 -7.97 2.24
N SER A 144 -11.43 -7.13 1.28
CA SER A 144 -10.15 -7.14 0.59
C SER A 144 -9.41 -5.84 0.85
N ARG A 145 -8.13 -5.94 1.17
CA ARG A 145 -7.26 -4.80 1.49
C ARG A 145 -5.92 -4.93 0.80
N VAL A 146 -5.37 -3.79 0.45
CA VAL A 146 -3.95 -3.65 0.12
C VAL A 146 -3.30 -2.88 1.25
N ILE A 147 -2.25 -3.43 1.81
CA ILE A 147 -1.46 -2.85 2.89
C ILE A 147 -0.07 -2.56 2.31
N PHE A 148 0.41 -1.34 2.48
CA PHE A 148 1.74 -0.97 2.04
C PHE A 148 2.73 -1.17 3.19
N SER A 149 3.61 -2.16 3.04
CA SER A 149 4.70 -2.37 3.97
C SER A 149 5.92 -1.61 3.50
N MET A 150 6.37 -0.66 4.30
CA MET A 150 7.59 0.11 4.07
C MET A 150 8.80 -0.60 4.67
N ARG A 151 8.58 -1.49 5.60
CA ARG A 151 9.61 -2.31 6.22
C ARG A 151 8.93 -3.55 6.78
N GLU A 152 9.55 -4.69 6.54
CA GLU A 152 9.26 -5.95 7.24
C GLU A 152 10.42 -6.29 8.17
N MET A 153 10.13 -7.15 9.13
CA MET A 153 11.10 -7.53 10.15
C MET A 153 12.32 -8.18 9.51
N ASP A 154 13.45 -7.56 9.74
CA ASP A 154 14.76 -8.11 9.45
C ASP A 154 15.59 -7.99 10.73
N ASP A 155 15.80 -9.11 11.40
CA ASP A 155 16.52 -9.16 12.67
C ASP A 155 17.98 -8.72 12.55
N THR A 156 18.51 -8.65 11.33
CA THR A 156 19.87 -8.21 11.06
C THR A 156 20.00 -6.70 11.00
N LEU A 157 18.92 -5.97 10.75
CA LEU A 157 18.94 -4.52 10.56
C LEU A 157 18.69 -3.78 11.88
N LYS A 158 19.76 -3.48 12.59
CA LYS A 158 19.74 -2.75 13.86
C LYS A 158 19.76 -1.21 13.71
N LYS A 159 19.74 -0.69 12.47
CA LYS A 159 19.79 0.76 12.22
C LYS A 159 18.39 1.36 12.14
N PRO A 160 18.18 2.58 12.68
CA PRO A 160 16.95 3.32 12.41
C PRO A 160 16.76 3.47 10.90
N VAL A 161 15.53 3.32 10.43
CA VAL A 161 15.20 3.69 9.06
C VAL A 161 14.84 5.15 9.09
N ASN A 162 15.61 5.99 8.40
CA ASN A 162 15.17 7.32 8.06
C ASN A 162 14.05 7.22 7.05
N ILE A 163 12.82 7.14 7.54
CA ILE A 163 11.64 7.25 6.72
C ILE A 163 11.34 8.74 6.63
N GLU A 164 11.85 9.42 5.60
CA GLU A 164 11.62 10.86 5.45
C GLU A 164 10.21 11.13 4.95
N ALA A 165 9.78 10.42 3.92
CA ALA A 165 8.43 10.50 3.39
C ALA A 165 8.08 9.23 2.62
N PHE A 166 6.78 8.91 2.59
CA PHE A 166 6.23 7.90 1.70
C PHE A 166 5.10 8.52 0.90
N ASN A 167 5.20 8.43 -0.42
CA ASN A 167 4.23 9.00 -1.34
C ASN A 167 3.72 7.92 -2.30
N PHE A 168 2.41 7.77 -2.40
CA PHE A 168 1.80 6.93 -3.42
C PHE A 168 0.55 7.57 -4.00
N SER A 169 0.22 7.21 -5.23
CA SER A 169 -0.98 7.69 -5.89
C SER A 169 -1.91 6.56 -6.29
N ILE A 170 -3.19 6.87 -6.29
CA ILE A 170 -4.28 5.99 -6.70
C ILE A 170 -4.96 6.66 -7.89
N SER A 171 -5.18 5.92 -8.97
CA SER A 171 -6.01 6.36 -10.09
C SER A 171 -6.94 5.25 -10.56
N THR A 172 -8.06 5.63 -11.13
CA THR A 172 -9.06 4.72 -11.71
C THR A 172 -9.13 4.90 -13.23
N PHE A 173 -9.52 3.86 -13.93
CA PHE A 173 -9.82 3.87 -15.37
C PHE A 173 -11.01 2.98 -15.64
#